data_ad30a58f65eaa5ddbcf6417947887b60
#
_entry.id   ad30a58f65eaa5ddbcf6417947887b60
#
_cell.length_a   1.000
_cell.length_b   1.000
_cell.length_c   1.000
_cell.angle_alpha   90.00
_cell.angle_beta   90.00
_cell.angle_gamma   90.00
#
_symmetry.space_group_name_H-M   'P 1'
#
loop_
_entity.id
_entity.type
_entity.pdbx_description
1 polymer ?
#
loop_
_entity_poly.entity_id
_entity_poly.type
_entity_poly.pdbx_seq_one_letter_code
_entity_poly.pdbx_strand_id
1 'polypeptide(L)'
;TQALLTMARGSTRSQEVNELTKQIIAESVSEEYASLGINGDPNSLYKTSAGNVDGNMLGREKKEMPTIGSWYRRIQRKAEENKNPDYSFHYSYLLKVMKQYIREYDGQMAYFDGQSTFDLLDGTLFINLDISQLEERFARPLAQQILLAWIWEKYVKKNSEDRERASKKRVIVDEAWMLLPYPEAVDFLNTMARRARKRNVSLAIISQRFQDFYEKPEAQAVLTSSDTKLFLAQDKSEIQYLKEVFKLSEGEAGFLVTCFKGEGLLKVGADSAIIQINPTNKEFEFVDTNLNTLVERNKRRQVSNYNY
;
A
#
# COMPACT_ATOMS: atom_id res chain seq x y z
N THR A 1 9.09 -4.49 -9.97
CA THR A 1 8.47 -5.61 -10.73
C THR A 1 6.99 -5.76 -10.37
N GLN A 2 6.58 -5.96 -9.10
CA GLN A 2 5.17 -6.20 -8.72
C GLN A 2 4.21 -5.11 -9.18
N ALA A 3 4.53 -3.82 -9.00
CA ALA A 3 3.70 -2.72 -9.48
C ALA A 3 3.52 -2.76 -11.00
N LEU A 4 4.58 -3.03 -11.76
CA LEU A 4 4.50 -3.17 -13.22
C LEU A 4 3.65 -4.38 -13.65
N LEU A 5 3.67 -5.48 -12.90
CA LEU A 5 2.79 -6.62 -13.14
C LEU A 5 1.32 -6.26 -12.94
N THR A 6 1.02 -5.53 -11.88
CA THR A 6 -0.35 -5.02 -11.62
C THR A 6 -0.79 -4.04 -12.72
N MET A 7 0.09 -3.14 -13.14
CA MET A 7 -0.16 -2.21 -14.25
C MET A 7 -0.38 -2.96 -15.57
N ALA A 8 0.45 -3.97 -15.87
CA ALA A 8 0.32 -4.78 -17.08
C ALA A 8 -0.98 -5.59 -17.12
N ARG A 9 -1.47 -6.07 -15.97
CA ARG A 9 -2.77 -6.72 -15.85
C ARG A 9 -3.93 -5.76 -16.13
N GLY A 10 -3.76 -4.50 -15.80
CA GLY A 10 -4.76 -3.45 -15.99
C GLY A 10 -6.00 -3.61 -15.08
N SER A 11 -7.07 -2.91 -15.44
CA SER A 11 -8.34 -2.96 -14.71
C SER A 11 -9.14 -4.26 -14.93
N THR A 12 -8.72 -5.10 -15.84
CA THR A 12 -9.41 -6.37 -16.17
C THR A 12 -8.92 -7.46 -15.21
N ARG A 13 -9.67 -7.67 -14.14
CA ARG A 13 -9.36 -8.56 -13.00
C ARG A 13 -9.15 -10.03 -13.36
N SER A 14 -9.55 -10.46 -14.56
CA SER A 14 -9.54 -11.86 -15.01
C SER A 14 -8.35 -12.23 -15.91
N GLN A 15 -7.53 -11.29 -16.33
CA GLN A 15 -6.40 -11.58 -17.21
C GLN A 15 -5.15 -11.90 -16.39
N GLU A 16 -4.77 -13.16 -16.31
CA GLU A 16 -3.45 -13.53 -15.82
C GLU A 16 -2.38 -13.05 -16.81
N VAL A 17 -1.37 -12.37 -16.28
CA VAL A 17 -0.19 -12.02 -17.07
C VAL A 17 0.60 -13.31 -17.33
N ASN A 18 0.83 -13.63 -18.61
CA ASN A 18 1.57 -14.82 -19.03
C ASN A 18 2.97 -14.85 -18.39
N GLU A 19 3.48 -16.03 -18.06
CA GLU A 19 4.80 -16.21 -17.41
C GLU A 19 5.94 -15.57 -18.23
N LEU A 20 5.90 -15.67 -19.56
CA LEU A 20 6.89 -15.02 -20.40
C LEU A 20 6.83 -13.49 -20.30
N THR A 21 5.63 -12.89 -20.19
CA THR A 21 5.49 -11.45 -19.95
C THR A 21 6.06 -11.06 -18.58
N LYS A 22 5.85 -11.88 -17.54
CA LYS A 22 6.42 -11.66 -16.21
C LYS A 22 7.95 -11.69 -16.26
N GLN A 23 8.51 -12.64 -16.99
CA GLN A 23 9.95 -12.75 -17.18
C GLN A 23 10.52 -11.53 -17.90
N ILE A 24 9.90 -11.09 -19.01
CA ILE A 24 10.29 -9.88 -19.75
C ILE A 24 10.31 -8.66 -18.84
N ILE A 25 9.27 -8.47 -18.02
CA ILE A 25 9.22 -7.36 -17.06
C ILE A 25 10.37 -7.46 -16.05
N ALA A 26 10.60 -8.63 -15.46
CA ALA A 26 11.64 -8.82 -14.45
C ALA A 26 13.04 -8.56 -15.01
N GLU A 27 13.37 -9.13 -16.16
CA GLU A 27 14.65 -8.96 -16.84
C GLU A 27 14.89 -7.51 -17.26
N SER A 28 13.91 -6.89 -17.91
CA SER A 28 14.02 -5.51 -18.39
C SER A 28 14.13 -4.49 -17.27
N VAL A 29 13.49 -4.72 -16.12
CA VAL A 29 13.68 -3.91 -14.92
C VAL A 29 15.11 -4.04 -14.39
N SER A 30 15.64 -5.26 -14.31
CA SER A 30 17.02 -5.50 -13.87
C SER A 30 18.04 -4.82 -14.78
N GLU A 31 17.84 -4.93 -16.08
CA GLU A 31 18.68 -4.27 -17.09
C GLU A 31 18.61 -2.75 -17.02
N GLU A 32 17.42 -2.19 -16.70
CA GLU A 32 17.25 -0.74 -16.55
C GLU A 32 18.06 -0.22 -15.37
N TYR A 33 18.03 -0.91 -14.22
CA TYR A 33 18.89 -0.56 -13.08
C TYR A 33 20.37 -0.73 -13.42
N ALA A 34 20.75 -1.82 -14.08
CA ALA A 34 22.12 -2.08 -14.46
C ALA A 34 22.68 -1.01 -15.41
N SER A 35 21.86 -0.49 -16.34
CA SER A 35 22.29 0.57 -17.27
C SER A 35 22.61 1.88 -16.57
N LEU A 36 22.07 2.12 -15.38
CA LEU A 36 22.41 3.25 -14.52
C LEU A 36 23.57 2.94 -13.55
N GLY A 37 24.20 1.75 -13.70
CA GLY A 37 25.25 1.28 -12.81
C GLY A 37 24.72 1.06 -11.38
N ILE A 38 23.43 0.70 -11.23
CA ILE A 38 22.83 0.34 -9.95
C ILE A 38 22.74 -1.18 -9.87
N ASN A 39 23.31 -1.75 -8.82
CA ASN A 39 23.39 -3.19 -8.57
C ASN A 39 23.05 -3.51 -7.10
N GLY A 40 23.44 -4.71 -6.62
CA GLY A 40 23.22 -5.12 -5.22
C GLY A 40 24.06 -4.38 -4.17
N ASP A 41 25.07 -3.61 -4.57
CA ASP A 41 25.84 -2.79 -3.65
C ASP A 41 25.09 -1.50 -3.33
N PRO A 42 24.79 -1.19 -2.04
CA PRO A 42 24.14 0.06 -1.64
C PRO A 42 24.89 1.33 -2.13
N ASN A 43 26.21 1.29 -2.26
CA ASN A 43 27.01 2.40 -2.77
C ASN A 43 26.67 2.75 -4.22
N SER A 44 26.21 1.77 -5.01
CA SER A 44 25.86 1.96 -6.41
C SER A 44 24.66 2.91 -6.62
N LEU A 45 23.89 3.21 -5.57
CA LEU A 45 22.78 4.15 -5.58
C LEU A 45 23.20 5.63 -5.65
N TYR A 46 24.50 5.90 -5.42
CA TYR A 46 25.01 7.26 -5.34
C TYR A 46 25.94 7.56 -6.52
N LYS A 47 25.98 8.86 -6.91
CA LYS A 47 26.94 9.35 -7.89
C LYS A 47 28.36 9.21 -7.33
N THR A 48 29.29 8.80 -8.18
CA THR A 48 30.71 8.73 -7.80
C THR A 48 31.25 10.16 -7.77
N SER A 49 31.49 10.72 -6.58
CA SER A 49 32.20 11.99 -6.46
C SER A 49 33.69 11.73 -6.61
N ALA A 50 34.31 12.26 -7.64
CA ALA A 50 35.76 12.27 -7.76
C ALA A 50 36.32 13.05 -6.56
N GLY A 51 36.92 12.33 -5.59
CA GLY A 51 37.62 12.95 -4.45
C GLY A 51 37.24 12.50 -3.04
N ASN A 52 36.19 11.69 -2.84
CA ASN A 52 35.86 11.20 -1.49
C ASN A 52 36.51 9.83 -1.22
N VAL A 53 37.68 9.86 -0.59
CA VAL A 53 38.45 8.67 -0.17
C VAL A 53 37.94 8.08 1.16
N ASP A 54 37.19 8.86 1.93
CA ASP A 54 36.66 8.47 3.22
C ASP A 54 35.25 7.91 3.06
N GLY A 55 35.04 6.64 3.28
CA GLY A 55 33.77 5.89 3.14
C GLY A 55 32.51 6.49 3.77
N ASN A 56 32.48 7.79 4.00
CA ASN A 56 31.39 8.56 4.57
C ASN A 56 30.30 8.81 3.50
N MET A 57 29.11 8.28 3.73
CA MET A 57 27.92 8.41 2.84
C MET A 57 27.21 9.77 2.99
N LEU A 58 27.59 10.59 3.96
CA LEU A 58 27.01 11.91 4.20
C LEU A 58 27.39 12.89 3.06
N GLY A 59 26.39 13.45 2.41
CA GLY A 59 26.59 14.43 1.34
C GLY A 59 26.73 13.85 -0.08
N ARG A 60 26.62 12.53 -0.27
CA ARG A 60 26.60 11.95 -1.63
C ARG A 60 25.25 12.17 -2.30
N GLU A 61 25.27 12.65 -3.51
CA GLU A 61 24.08 12.82 -4.35
C GLU A 61 23.59 11.43 -4.83
N LYS A 62 22.30 11.15 -4.64
CA LYS A 62 21.67 9.93 -5.18
C LYS A 62 21.57 10.02 -6.69
N LYS A 63 21.75 8.89 -7.37
CA LYS A 63 21.43 8.77 -8.79
C LYS A 63 19.94 8.91 -9.02
N GLU A 64 19.57 9.40 -10.20
CA GLU A 64 18.18 9.28 -10.65
C GLU A 64 17.79 7.82 -10.77
N MET A 65 16.59 7.49 -10.27
CA MET A 65 16.08 6.13 -10.33
C MET A 65 15.39 5.88 -11.67
N PRO A 66 15.34 4.62 -12.14
CA PRO A 66 14.53 4.27 -13.29
C PRO A 66 13.08 4.71 -13.10
N THR A 67 12.48 5.29 -14.14
CA THR A 67 11.05 5.59 -14.18
C THR A 67 10.31 4.57 -15.03
N ILE A 68 8.97 4.61 -14.99
CA ILE A 68 8.17 3.76 -15.87
C ILE A 68 8.44 4.14 -17.34
N GLY A 69 8.61 5.44 -17.64
CA GLY A 69 8.93 5.93 -18.97
C GLY A 69 10.29 5.44 -19.48
N SER A 70 11.35 5.45 -18.64
CA SER A 70 12.66 4.95 -19.04
C SER A 70 12.62 3.44 -19.33
N TRP A 71 11.92 2.67 -18.48
CA TRP A 71 11.68 1.26 -18.71
C TRP A 71 10.85 0.99 -19.98
N TYR A 72 9.83 1.81 -20.25
CA TYR A 72 8.99 1.69 -21.44
C TYR A 72 9.82 1.87 -22.73
N ARG A 73 10.70 2.87 -22.79
CA ARG A 73 11.63 3.07 -23.91
C ARG A 73 12.58 1.87 -24.09
N ARG A 74 12.98 1.19 -23.01
CA ARG A 74 13.75 -0.06 -23.11
C ARG A 74 12.93 -1.17 -23.77
N ILE A 75 11.67 -1.34 -23.39
CA ILE A 75 10.77 -2.31 -24.01
C ILE A 75 10.57 -2.01 -25.50
N GLN A 76 10.45 -0.73 -25.90
CA GLN A 76 10.37 -0.35 -27.32
C GLN A 76 11.61 -0.81 -28.08
N ARG A 77 12.81 -0.51 -27.60
CA ARG A 77 14.07 -0.95 -28.24
C ARG A 77 14.13 -2.48 -28.34
N LYS A 78 13.80 -3.20 -27.28
CA LYS A 78 13.77 -4.67 -27.31
C LYS A 78 12.75 -5.21 -28.31
N ALA A 79 11.62 -4.56 -28.46
CA ALA A 79 10.62 -4.94 -29.46
C ALA A 79 11.11 -4.75 -30.90
N GLU A 80 11.82 -3.63 -31.16
CA GLU A 80 12.42 -3.33 -32.49
C GLU A 80 13.56 -4.29 -32.84
N GLU A 81 14.39 -4.64 -31.87
CA GLU A 81 15.53 -5.56 -32.03
C GLU A 81 15.10 -7.05 -32.06
N ASN A 82 13.87 -7.33 -31.65
CA ASN A 82 13.40 -8.70 -31.47
C ASN A 82 13.20 -9.43 -32.80
N LYS A 83 13.86 -10.57 -32.95
CA LYS A 83 13.74 -11.47 -34.08
C LYS A 83 12.94 -12.73 -33.78
N ASN A 84 12.57 -12.95 -32.51
CA ASN A 84 11.83 -14.13 -32.09
C ASN A 84 10.32 -13.87 -32.11
N PRO A 85 9.53 -14.56 -32.92
CA PRO A 85 8.08 -14.39 -32.99
C PRO A 85 7.37 -14.60 -31.66
N ASP A 86 7.87 -15.49 -30.78
CA ASP A 86 7.27 -15.83 -29.52
C ASP A 86 7.23 -14.62 -28.56
N TYR A 87 8.21 -13.72 -28.67
CA TYR A 87 8.29 -12.52 -27.86
C TYR A 87 7.49 -11.33 -28.42
N SER A 88 7.22 -11.30 -29.72
CA SER A 88 6.61 -10.17 -30.41
C SER A 88 5.24 -9.80 -29.84
N PHE A 89 4.41 -10.80 -29.55
CA PHE A 89 3.11 -10.59 -28.93
C PHE A 89 3.25 -9.93 -27.56
N HIS A 90 4.19 -10.40 -26.73
CA HIS A 90 4.38 -9.91 -25.36
C HIS A 90 4.91 -8.48 -25.31
N TYR A 91 5.85 -8.13 -26.20
CA TYR A 91 6.29 -6.74 -26.32
C TYR A 91 5.17 -5.82 -26.80
N SER A 92 4.43 -6.21 -27.83
CA SER A 92 3.29 -5.42 -28.34
C SER A 92 2.22 -5.24 -27.29
N TYR A 93 1.92 -6.29 -26.50
CA TYR A 93 1.00 -6.22 -25.39
C TYR A 93 1.46 -5.22 -24.32
N LEU A 94 2.73 -5.32 -23.86
CA LEU A 94 3.28 -4.41 -22.87
C LEU A 94 3.26 -2.95 -23.34
N LEU A 95 3.69 -2.70 -24.57
CA LEU A 95 3.69 -1.36 -25.14
C LEU A 95 2.28 -0.76 -25.23
N LYS A 96 1.29 -1.57 -25.56
CA LYS A 96 -0.11 -1.13 -25.63
C LYS A 96 -0.69 -0.81 -24.26
N VAL A 97 -0.51 -1.71 -23.29
CA VAL A 97 -1.14 -1.61 -21.97
C VAL A 97 -0.44 -0.56 -21.10
N MET A 98 0.89 -0.47 -21.18
CA MET A 98 1.67 0.44 -20.34
C MET A 98 1.64 1.90 -20.80
N LYS A 99 1.26 2.18 -22.05
CA LYS A 99 1.23 3.54 -22.61
C LYS A 99 0.43 4.54 -21.76
N GLN A 100 -0.65 4.10 -21.12
CA GLN A 100 -1.48 4.96 -20.26
C GLN A 100 -0.76 5.50 -19.01
N TYR A 101 0.38 4.90 -18.63
CA TYR A 101 1.18 5.31 -17.47
C TYR A 101 2.34 6.21 -17.84
N ILE A 102 2.57 6.45 -19.14
CA ILE A 102 3.76 7.13 -19.63
C ILE A 102 3.48 8.62 -19.84
N ARG A 103 4.28 9.46 -19.20
CA ARG A 103 4.14 10.92 -19.27
C ARG A 103 4.37 11.47 -20.68
N GLU A 104 5.32 10.90 -21.39
CA GLU A 104 5.66 11.28 -22.77
C GLU A 104 4.48 11.12 -23.76
N TYR A 105 3.51 10.26 -23.43
CA TYR A 105 2.30 10.02 -24.23
C TYR A 105 1.03 10.61 -23.62
N ASP A 106 1.16 11.55 -22.68
CA ASP A 106 0.02 12.14 -21.97
C ASP A 106 -0.96 11.09 -21.40
N GLY A 107 -0.39 9.99 -20.89
CA GLY A 107 -1.16 8.89 -20.36
C GLY A 107 -2.04 9.32 -19.18
N GLN A 108 -3.26 8.80 -19.10
CA GLN A 108 -4.23 9.16 -18.06
C GLN A 108 -3.72 8.88 -16.64
N MET A 109 -2.77 7.96 -16.48
CA MET A 109 -2.15 7.59 -15.20
C MET A 109 -0.65 7.95 -15.15
N ALA A 110 -0.24 8.95 -15.92
CA ALA A 110 1.16 9.38 -16.02
C ALA A 110 1.73 9.97 -14.70
N TYR A 111 0.89 10.22 -13.72
CA TYR A 111 1.34 10.62 -12.38
C TYR A 111 2.12 9.53 -11.64
N PHE A 112 2.07 8.28 -12.09
CA PHE A 112 2.96 7.21 -11.60
C PHE A 112 4.35 7.24 -12.25
N ASP A 113 4.54 8.00 -13.34
CA ASP A 113 5.79 8.06 -14.08
C ASP A 113 6.61 9.30 -13.69
N GLY A 114 7.62 9.11 -12.88
CA GLY A 114 8.51 10.18 -12.44
C GLY A 114 9.41 9.78 -11.28
N GLN A 115 10.28 10.72 -10.90
CA GLN A 115 11.10 10.62 -9.69
C GLN A 115 10.25 10.93 -8.46
N SER A 116 10.60 10.33 -7.31
CA SER A 116 9.98 10.69 -6.03
C SER A 116 10.27 12.17 -5.70
N THR A 117 9.22 12.91 -5.35
CA THR A 117 9.30 14.34 -5.05
C THR A 117 9.60 14.64 -3.59
N PHE A 118 9.58 13.63 -2.72
CA PHE A 118 9.80 13.80 -1.29
C PHE A 118 10.52 12.60 -0.66
N ASP A 119 11.32 12.86 0.36
CA ASP A 119 11.91 11.84 1.23
C ASP A 119 11.22 11.96 2.62
N LEU A 120 10.22 11.11 2.85
CA LEU A 120 9.28 11.24 3.96
C LEU A 120 9.79 10.77 5.33
N LEU A 121 11.01 10.24 5.44
CA LEU A 121 11.28 9.33 6.54
C LEU A 121 12.22 9.84 7.63
N ASP A 122 12.88 10.96 7.46
CA ASP A 122 13.81 11.44 8.46
C ASP A 122 13.11 12.37 9.46
N GLY A 123 12.89 11.85 10.68
CA GLY A 123 12.35 12.61 11.82
C GLY A 123 10.84 12.73 11.89
N THR A 124 10.08 12.18 10.96
CA THR A 124 8.61 12.29 10.97
C THR A 124 7.99 11.22 11.87
N LEU A 125 7.25 11.64 12.91
CA LEU A 125 6.57 10.73 13.84
C LEU A 125 5.27 10.16 13.29
N PHE A 126 4.59 10.90 12.42
CA PHE A 126 3.29 10.53 11.86
C PHE A 126 3.24 10.94 10.37
N ILE A 127 2.86 9.99 9.51
CA ILE A 127 2.71 10.20 8.07
C ILE A 127 1.30 9.74 7.69
N ASN A 128 0.52 10.62 7.08
CA ASN A 128 -0.74 10.29 6.45
C ASN A 128 -0.58 10.37 4.93
N LEU A 129 -0.83 9.26 4.23
CA LEU A 129 -0.78 9.15 2.79
C LEU A 129 -2.22 9.10 2.26
N ASP A 130 -2.78 10.27 1.98
CA ASP A 130 -4.13 10.38 1.45
C ASP A 130 -4.15 10.13 -0.07
N ILE A 131 -4.85 9.07 -0.46
CA ILE A 131 -5.06 8.67 -1.86
C ILE A 131 -6.54 8.75 -2.27
N SER A 132 -7.37 9.40 -1.47
CA SER A 132 -8.82 9.48 -1.68
C SER A 132 -9.22 10.16 -2.99
N GLN A 133 -8.35 11.05 -3.52
CA GLN A 133 -8.59 11.75 -4.77
C GLN A 133 -8.32 10.90 -6.03
N LEU A 134 -7.68 9.74 -5.88
CA LEU A 134 -7.43 8.85 -7.00
C LEU A 134 -8.70 8.09 -7.37
N GLU A 135 -8.84 7.79 -8.66
CA GLU A 135 -9.94 6.96 -9.17
C GLU A 135 -10.00 5.63 -8.42
N GLU A 136 -11.19 5.28 -7.90
CA GLU A 136 -11.40 4.22 -6.92
C GLU A 136 -11.18 2.82 -7.48
N ARG A 137 -11.51 2.63 -8.74
CA ARG A 137 -11.62 1.30 -9.34
C ARG A 137 -10.27 0.63 -9.57
N PHE A 138 -9.27 1.42 -9.99
CA PHE A 138 -7.96 0.89 -10.34
C PHE A 138 -6.79 1.72 -9.80
N ALA A 139 -6.83 3.06 -9.97
CA ALA A 139 -5.70 3.91 -9.61
C ALA A 139 -5.42 3.91 -8.11
N ARG A 140 -6.47 3.94 -7.27
CA ARG A 140 -6.35 3.92 -5.81
C ARG A 140 -5.77 2.60 -5.29
N PRO A 141 -6.26 1.41 -5.67
CA PRO A 141 -5.62 0.14 -5.29
C PRO A 141 -4.17 0.01 -5.75
N LEU A 142 -3.86 0.47 -6.95
CA LEU A 142 -2.49 0.46 -7.46
C LEU A 142 -1.58 1.37 -6.63
N ALA A 143 -2.02 2.61 -6.33
CA ALA A 143 -1.28 3.52 -5.47
C ALA A 143 -1.08 2.93 -4.07
N GLN A 144 -2.11 2.33 -3.48
CA GLN A 144 -2.05 1.68 -2.18
C GLN A 144 -1.01 0.55 -2.18
N GLN A 145 -0.97 -0.29 -3.21
CA GLN A 145 0.04 -1.34 -3.36
C GLN A 145 1.47 -0.78 -3.45
N ILE A 146 1.67 0.27 -4.27
CA ILE A 146 2.98 0.92 -4.43
C ILE A 146 3.44 1.52 -3.10
N LEU A 147 2.55 2.24 -2.41
CA LEU A 147 2.83 2.86 -1.11
C LEU A 147 3.15 1.82 -0.04
N LEU A 148 2.42 0.71 0.02
CA LEU A 148 2.70 -0.38 0.95
C LEU A 148 4.07 -1.00 0.70
N ALA A 149 4.44 -1.24 -0.56
CA ALA A 149 5.77 -1.74 -0.92
C ALA A 149 6.86 -0.73 -0.50
N TRP A 150 6.63 0.55 -0.72
CA TRP A 150 7.53 1.63 -0.31
C TRP A 150 7.66 1.72 1.23
N ILE A 151 6.54 1.67 1.96
CA ILE A 151 6.51 1.64 3.43
C ILE A 151 7.32 0.46 3.96
N TRP A 152 7.16 -0.71 3.35
CA TRP A 152 7.91 -1.90 3.75
C TRP A 152 9.41 -1.70 3.60
N GLU A 153 9.87 -1.25 2.43
CA GLU A 153 11.31 -1.09 2.16
C GLU A 153 11.93 0.07 2.93
N LYS A 154 11.26 1.19 3.01
CA LYS A 154 11.83 2.44 3.55
C LYS A 154 11.52 2.67 5.03
N TYR A 155 10.38 2.19 5.51
CA TYR A 155 9.94 2.42 6.89
C TYR A 155 10.07 1.17 7.77
N VAL A 156 9.58 0.03 7.32
CA VAL A 156 9.59 -1.20 8.11
C VAL A 156 10.99 -1.78 8.21
N LYS A 157 11.73 -1.87 7.11
CA LYS A 157 13.11 -2.40 7.09
C LYS A 157 14.14 -1.44 7.68
N LYS A 158 13.92 -0.13 7.57
CA LYS A 158 14.87 0.88 8.09
C LYS A 158 15.07 0.70 9.60
N ASN A 159 16.30 0.63 10.04
CA ASN A 159 16.73 0.48 11.46
C ASN A 159 16.18 -0.77 12.18
N SER A 160 15.70 -1.78 11.44
CA SER A 160 15.24 -3.03 12.07
C SER A 160 16.41 -3.97 12.46
N GLU A 161 17.59 -3.71 11.98
CA GLU A 161 18.80 -4.50 12.25
C GLU A 161 19.51 -4.06 13.54
N ASP A 162 19.34 -2.80 13.94
CA ASP A 162 19.84 -2.26 15.20
C ASP A 162 18.77 -2.40 16.30
N ARG A 163 18.86 -3.47 17.09
CA ARG A 163 17.89 -3.78 18.16
C ARG A 163 17.83 -2.73 19.26
N GLU A 164 18.89 -2.00 19.50
CA GLU A 164 18.95 -0.97 20.55
C GLU A 164 18.24 0.32 20.14
N ARG A 165 18.17 0.58 18.83
CA ARG A 165 17.50 1.75 18.24
C ARG A 165 16.18 1.46 17.56
N ALA A 166 15.73 0.20 17.57
CA ALA A 166 14.49 -0.21 16.91
C ALA A 166 13.26 0.43 17.59
N SER A 167 12.82 1.56 17.08
CA SER A 167 11.58 2.21 17.52
C SER A 167 10.37 1.33 17.19
N LYS A 168 9.36 1.35 18.07
CA LYS A 168 8.06 0.74 17.79
C LYS A 168 7.38 1.54 16.69
N LYS A 169 6.93 0.83 15.65
CA LYS A 169 6.28 1.43 14.48
C LYS A 169 4.88 0.84 14.30
N ARG A 170 4.00 1.62 13.71
CA ARG A 170 2.67 1.16 13.32
C ARG A 170 2.40 1.51 11.87
N VAL A 171 1.88 0.56 11.11
CA VAL A 171 1.35 0.75 9.76
C VAL A 171 -0.15 0.48 9.84
N ILE A 172 -0.94 1.42 9.35
CA ILE A 172 -2.40 1.31 9.28
C ILE A 172 -2.78 1.32 7.82
N VAL A 173 -3.54 0.33 7.39
CA VAL A 173 -4.07 0.19 6.03
C VAL A 173 -5.58 0.28 6.13
N ASP A 174 -6.11 1.40 5.69
CA ASP A 174 -7.55 1.61 5.59
C ASP A 174 -8.08 1.12 4.23
N GLU A 175 -9.35 0.72 4.19
CA GLU A 175 -10.04 0.17 3.00
C GLU A 175 -9.24 -0.98 2.34
N ALA A 176 -8.68 -1.86 3.15
CA ALA A 176 -7.79 -2.94 2.69
C ALA A 176 -8.47 -3.93 1.72
N TRP A 177 -9.81 -4.00 1.69
CA TRP A 177 -10.58 -4.79 0.73
C TRP A 177 -10.28 -4.41 -0.73
N MET A 178 -9.87 -3.17 -0.99
CA MET A 178 -9.48 -2.71 -2.34
C MET A 178 -8.29 -3.46 -2.92
N LEU A 179 -7.44 -4.03 -2.07
CA LEU A 179 -6.26 -4.80 -2.49
C LEU A 179 -6.59 -6.25 -2.87
N LEU A 180 -7.70 -6.78 -2.38
CA LEU A 180 -8.05 -8.20 -2.54
C LEU A 180 -8.21 -8.68 -3.99
N PRO A 181 -8.66 -7.86 -4.95
CA PRO A 181 -8.68 -8.26 -6.36
C PRO A 181 -7.29 -8.52 -6.97
N TYR A 182 -6.21 -8.09 -6.30
CA TYR A 182 -4.85 -8.15 -6.82
C TYR A 182 -4.01 -9.17 -6.02
N PRO A 183 -3.73 -10.37 -6.57
CA PRO A 183 -3.01 -11.43 -5.86
C PRO A 183 -1.66 -10.97 -5.30
N GLU A 184 -0.92 -10.18 -6.07
CA GLU A 184 0.37 -9.65 -5.65
C GLU A 184 0.28 -8.74 -4.42
N ALA A 185 -0.83 -7.99 -4.29
CA ALA A 185 -1.08 -7.15 -3.14
C ALA A 185 -1.48 -7.98 -1.91
N VAL A 186 -2.27 -9.03 -2.10
CA VAL A 186 -2.64 -9.98 -1.03
C VAL A 186 -1.40 -10.71 -0.50
N ASP A 187 -0.53 -11.20 -1.37
CA ASP A 187 0.74 -11.84 -0.98
C ASP A 187 1.63 -10.88 -0.19
N PHE A 188 1.64 -9.62 -0.60
CA PHE A 188 2.38 -8.59 0.12
C PHE A 188 1.81 -8.34 1.53
N LEU A 189 0.48 -8.21 1.68
CA LEU A 189 -0.18 -8.09 2.99
C LEU A 189 0.13 -9.30 3.88
N ASN A 190 0.07 -10.51 3.35
CA ASN A 190 0.44 -11.73 4.05
C ASN A 190 1.89 -11.69 4.54
N THR A 191 2.80 -11.24 3.68
CA THR A 191 4.22 -11.08 4.04
C THR A 191 4.40 -10.06 5.15
N MET A 192 3.73 -8.93 5.07
CA MET A 192 3.75 -7.91 6.14
C MET A 192 3.20 -8.45 7.45
N ALA A 193 2.02 -9.07 7.44
CA ALA A 193 1.38 -9.61 8.64
C ALA A 193 2.28 -10.59 9.39
N ARG A 194 2.97 -11.49 8.65
CA ARG A 194 3.85 -12.50 9.24
C ARG A 194 5.21 -11.96 9.71
N ARG A 195 5.74 -10.92 9.08
CA ARG A 195 7.13 -10.45 9.28
C ARG A 195 7.23 -9.13 10.04
N ALA A 196 6.18 -8.32 10.12
CA ALA A 196 6.19 -7.01 10.76
C ALA A 196 6.63 -7.10 12.23
N ARG A 197 6.13 -8.08 12.98
CA ARG A 197 6.48 -8.31 14.40
C ARG A 197 8.00 -8.45 14.62
N LYS A 198 8.69 -9.18 13.73
CA LYS A 198 10.16 -9.37 13.84
C LYS A 198 10.94 -8.07 13.65
N ARG A 199 10.28 -7.02 13.16
CA ARG A 199 10.85 -5.70 12.89
C ARG A 199 10.28 -4.60 13.79
N ASN A 200 9.67 -4.97 14.92
CA ASN A 200 9.05 -4.05 15.87
C ASN A 200 7.91 -3.20 15.26
N VAL A 201 7.23 -3.74 14.26
CA VAL A 201 6.13 -3.07 13.58
C VAL A 201 4.82 -3.79 13.88
N SER A 202 3.78 -3.05 14.23
CA SER A 202 2.40 -3.53 14.24
C SER A 202 1.71 -3.15 12.92
N LEU A 203 0.95 -4.06 12.37
CA LEU A 203 0.09 -3.85 11.20
C LEU A 203 -1.36 -3.80 11.69
N ALA A 204 -2.08 -2.73 11.37
CA ALA A 204 -3.53 -2.63 11.55
C ALA A 204 -4.19 -2.60 10.16
N ILE A 205 -5.20 -3.44 9.99
CA ILE A 205 -5.98 -3.53 8.76
C ILE A 205 -7.40 -3.13 9.11
N ILE A 206 -7.95 -2.16 8.39
CA ILE A 206 -9.32 -1.68 8.53
C ILE A 206 -10.07 -2.02 7.25
N SER A 207 -11.25 -2.59 7.40
CA SER A 207 -12.12 -2.92 6.27
C SER A 207 -13.57 -2.89 6.69
N GLN A 208 -14.41 -2.41 5.80
CA GLN A 208 -15.88 -2.42 5.96
C GLN A 208 -16.51 -3.66 5.34
N ARG A 209 -15.78 -4.40 4.50
CA ARG A 209 -16.29 -5.54 3.71
C ARG A 209 -15.55 -6.81 4.10
N PHE A 210 -16.16 -7.54 5.03
CA PHE A 210 -15.57 -8.78 5.52
C PHE A 210 -15.71 -9.93 4.53
N GLN A 211 -16.83 -10.01 3.84
CA GLN A 211 -17.11 -11.08 2.87
C GLN A 211 -16.01 -11.19 1.81
N ASP A 212 -15.48 -10.06 1.33
CA ASP A 212 -14.41 -10.06 0.32
C ASP A 212 -13.14 -10.78 0.82
N PHE A 213 -12.85 -10.70 2.12
CA PHE A 213 -11.74 -11.44 2.75
C PHE A 213 -12.08 -12.92 2.95
N TYR A 214 -13.33 -13.21 3.29
CA TYR A 214 -13.78 -14.58 3.54
C TYR A 214 -13.73 -15.45 2.29
N GLU A 215 -14.11 -14.93 1.15
CA GLU A 215 -14.16 -15.63 -0.12
C GLU A 215 -12.77 -16.02 -0.67
N LYS A 216 -11.69 -15.48 -0.12
CA LYS A 216 -10.32 -15.70 -0.57
C LYS A 216 -9.47 -16.32 0.53
N PRO A 217 -9.05 -17.60 0.40
CA PRO A 217 -8.25 -18.27 1.43
C PRO A 217 -6.96 -17.55 1.80
N GLU A 218 -6.30 -16.93 0.81
CA GLU A 218 -5.06 -16.17 1.02
C GLU A 218 -5.32 -14.93 1.87
N ALA A 219 -6.46 -14.27 1.68
CA ALA A 219 -6.86 -13.09 2.47
C ALA A 219 -7.33 -13.47 3.87
N GLN A 220 -7.99 -14.62 4.05
CA GLN A 220 -8.35 -15.14 5.37
C GLN A 220 -7.11 -15.29 6.26
N ALA A 221 -5.98 -15.72 5.71
CA ALA A 221 -4.74 -15.87 6.47
C ALA A 221 -4.27 -14.56 7.11
N VAL A 222 -4.49 -13.41 6.47
CA VAL A 222 -4.17 -12.08 7.04
C VAL A 222 -5.03 -11.80 8.26
N LEU A 223 -6.34 -12.03 8.15
CA LEU A 223 -7.30 -11.76 9.23
C LEU A 223 -7.09 -12.70 10.43
N THR A 224 -6.89 -13.98 10.18
CA THR A 224 -6.74 -14.99 11.23
C THR A 224 -5.41 -14.86 11.97
N SER A 225 -4.37 -14.33 11.33
CA SER A 225 -3.07 -14.07 11.96
C SER A 225 -3.08 -12.85 12.91
N SER A 226 -4.11 -12.02 12.88
CA SER A 226 -4.25 -10.90 13.81
C SER A 226 -4.63 -11.41 15.20
N ASP A 227 -3.87 -11.02 16.22
CA ASP A 227 -4.14 -11.39 17.61
C ASP A 227 -5.26 -10.52 18.20
N THR A 228 -5.28 -9.24 17.86
CA THR A 228 -6.30 -8.28 18.31
C THR A 228 -7.27 -7.97 17.18
N LYS A 229 -8.56 -8.07 17.45
CA LYS A 229 -9.64 -7.79 16.51
C LYS A 229 -10.68 -6.90 17.17
N LEU A 230 -11.10 -5.87 16.45
CA LEU A 230 -12.19 -4.99 16.88
C LEU A 230 -13.31 -5.08 15.85
N PHE A 231 -14.44 -5.57 16.26
CA PHE A 231 -15.66 -5.60 15.46
C PHE A 231 -16.60 -4.50 15.93
N LEU A 232 -16.98 -3.62 15.03
CA LEU A 232 -18.05 -2.64 15.22
C LEU A 232 -19.38 -3.22 14.76
N ALA A 233 -20.45 -2.42 14.72
CA ALA A 233 -21.75 -2.85 14.23
C ALA A 233 -21.67 -3.51 12.85
N GLN A 234 -22.34 -4.65 12.69
CA GLN A 234 -22.31 -5.47 11.49
C GLN A 234 -23.70 -5.65 10.90
N ASP A 235 -23.75 -5.78 9.59
CA ASP A 235 -24.98 -6.16 8.90
C ASP A 235 -25.31 -7.64 9.11
N LYS A 236 -26.59 -7.98 9.07
CA LYS A 236 -27.06 -9.37 9.21
C LYS A 236 -26.48 -10.31 8.15
N SER A 237 -26.17 -9.80 6.98
CA SER A 237 -25.57 -10.59 5.89
C SER A 237 -24.12 -10.99 6.17
N GLU A 238 -23.37 -10.15 6.91
CA GLU A 238 -21.95 -10.37 7.22
C GLU A 238 -21.75 -11.24 8.46
N ILE A 239 -22.71 -11.24 9.39
CA ILE A 239 -22.52 -11.84 10.74
C ILE A 239 -22.25 -13.33 10.70
N GLN A 240 -22.82 -14.06 9.74
CA GLN A 240 -22.63 -15.49 9.62
C GLN A 240 -21.19 -15.84 9.28
N TYR A 241 -20.56 -15.11 8.36
CA TYR A 241 -19.16 -15.27 7.99
C TYR A 241 -18.23 -14.95 9.17
N LEU A 242 -18.54 -13.88 9.92
CA LEU A 242 -17.77 -13.54 11.14
C LEU A 242 -17.84 -14.63 12.20
N LYS A 243 -19.03 -15.22 12.43
CA LYS A 243 -19.20 -16.35 13.35
C LYS A 243 -18.30 -17.52 12.96
N GLU A 244 -18.31 -17.91 11.70
CA GLU A 244 -17.54 -19.06 11.22
C GLU A 244 -16.04 -18.85 11.34
N VAL A 245 -15.53 -17.69 10.91
CA VAL A 245 -14.08 -17.41 10.89
C VAL A 245 -13.54 -17.16 12.29
N PHE A 246 -14.23 -16.35 13.10
CA PHE A 246 -13.71 -15.90 14.39
C PHE A 246 -14.32 -16.66 15.58
N LYS A 247 -15.15 -17.68 15.31
CA LYS A 247 -15.79 -18.52 16.33
C LYS A 247 -16.54 -17.70 17.36
N LEU A 248 -17.37 -16.75 16.88
CA LEU A 248 -18.20 -15.92 17.74
C LEU A 248 -19.34 -16.75 18.31
N SER A 249 -19.66 -16.54 19.60
CA SER A 249 -20.86 -17.08 20.24
C SER A 249 -22.12 -16.41 19.68
N GLU A 250 -23.28 -17.04 19.91
CA GLU A 250 -24.58 -16.45 19.52
C GLU A 250 -24.81 -15.09 20.17
N GLY A 251 -24.38 -14.91 21.44
CA GLY A 251 -24.49 -13.65 22.13
C GLY A 251 -23.62 -12.55 21.53
N GLU A 252 -22.37 -12.86 21.18
CA GLU A 252 -21.45 -11.92 20.52
C GLU A 252 -21.99 -11.52 19.14
N ALA A 253 -22.45 -12.47 18.37
CA ALA A 253 -23.02 -12.22 17.04
C ALA A 253 -24.31 -11.38 17.14
N GLY A 254 -25.20 -11.71 18.06
CA GLY A 254 -26.43 -10.96 18.31
C GLY A 254 -26.15 -9.52 18.75
N PHE A 255 -25.14 -9.30 19.58
CA PHE A 255 -24.69 -7.98 20.00
C PHE A 255 -24.22 -7.15 18.78
N LEU A 256 -23.37 -7.70 17.93
CA LEU A 256 -22.82 -6.99 16.78
C LEU A 256 -23.89 -6.55 15.76
N VAL A 257 -25.00 -7.25 15.67
CA VAL A 257 -26.13 -6.87 14.81
C VAL A 257 -26.96 -5.72 15.41
N THR A 258 -26.96 -5.59 16.73
CA THR A 258 -27.85 -4.68 17.47
C THR A 258 -27.13 -3.50 18.15
N CYS A 259 -25.79 -3.54 18.23
CA CYS A 259 -25.00 -2.51 18.90
C CYS A 259 -25.09 -1.15 18.21
N PHE A 260 -24.95 -0.09 19.01
CA PHE A 260 -25.01 1.27 18.53
C PHE A 260 -23.65 1.78 18.06
N LYS A 261 -23.67 2.94 17.38
CA LYS A 261 -22.44 3.63 16.96
C LYS A 261 -21.53 3.88 18.17
N GLY A 262 -20.27 3.47 18.06
CA GLY A 262 -19.27 3.56 19.11
C GLY A 262 -19.19 2.33 20.00
N GLU A 263 -20.13 1.40 19.92
CA GLU A 263 -20.05 0.10 20.58
C GLU A 263 -19.37 -0.93 19.68
N GLY A 264 -18.73 -1.92 20.29
CA GLY A 264 -18.05 -2.96 19.55
C GLY A 264 -17.62 -4.14 20.42
N LEU A 265 -17.16 -5.20 19.76
CA LEU A 265 -16.58 -6.38 20.39
C LEU A 265 -15.08 -6.37 20.15
N LEU A 266 -14.31 -6.28 21.21
CA LEU A 266 -12.85 -6.42 21.20
C LEU A 266 -12.51 -7.89 21.52
N LYS A 267 -11.76 -8.55 20.62
CA LYS A 267 -11.18 -9.87 20.86
C LYS A 267 -9.66 -9.77 20.91
N VAL A 268 -9.06 -10.37 21.93
CA VAL A 268 -7.61 -10.48 22.11
C VAL A 268 -7.26 -11.94 22.38
N GLY A 269 -6.66 -12.61 21.44
CA GLY A 269 -6.48 -14.06 21.52
C GLY A 269 -7.81 -14.79 21.65
N ALA A 270 -8.01 -15.50 22.77
CA ALA A 270 -9.24 -16.23 23.09
C ALA A 270 -10.28 -15.38 23.84
N ASP A 271 -9.87 -14.28 24.45
CA ASP A 271 -10.73 -13.44 25.29
C ASP A 271 -11.51 -12.43 24.43
N SER A 272 -12.72 -12.09 24.89
CA SER A 272 -13.54 -11.07 24.26
C SER A 272 -14.20 -10.16 25.29
N ALA A 273 -14.40 -8.89 24.93
CA ALA A 273 -15.08 -7.91 25.74
C ALA A 273 -15.92 -6.98 24.87
N ILE A 274 -17.12 -6.67 25.33
CA ILE A 274 -17.92 -5.58 24.77
C ILE A 274 -17.31 -4.27 25.23
N ILE A 275 -17.08 -3.36 24.30
CA ILE A 275 -16.50 -2.05 24.58
C ILE A 275 -17.39 -0.93 24.04
N GLN A 276 -17.28 0.23 24.66
CA GLN A 276 -17.83 1.48 24.14
C GLN A 276 -16.72 2.51 23.96
N ILE A 277 -16.64 3.08 22.77
CA ILE A 277 -15.67 4.10 22.41
C ILE A 277 -16.32 5.46 22.64
N ASN A 278 -15.85 6.19 23.65
CA ASN A 278 -16.33 7.52 24.01
C ASN A 278 -15.21 8.54 23.72
N PRO A 279 -15.21 9.19 22.55
CA PRO A 279 -14.24 10.24 22.28
C PRO A 279 -14.48 11.44 23.21
N THR A 280 -13.40 12.07 23.65
CA THR A 280 -13.48 13.37 24.33
C THR A 280 -13.97 14.44 23.35
N ASN A 281 -14.49 15.57 23.86
CA ASN A 281 -14.92 16.67 22.99
C ASN A 281 -13.80 17.13 22.04
N LYS A 282 -12.55 17.13 22.50
CA LYS A 282 -11.39 17.50 21.69
C LYS A 282 -11.11 16.48 20.58
N GLU A 283 -11.18 15.19 20.89
CA GLU A 283 -11.03 14.12 19.88
C GLU A 283 -12.18 14.15 18.89
N PHE A 284 -13.42 14.39 19.38
CA PHE A 284 -14.59 14.50 18.51
C PHE A 284 -14.44 15.60 17.45
N GLU A 285 -13.76 16.71 17.80
CA GLU A 285 -13.46 17.76 16.82
C GLU A 285 -12.62 17.28 15.63
N PHE A 286 -11.78 16.26 15.81
CA PHE A 286 -10.92 15.71 14.75
C PHE A 286 -11.60 14.57 13.97
N VAL A 287 -12.45 13.79 14.62
CA VAL A 287 -13.04 12.58 14.01
C VAL A 287 -14.44 12.79 13.45
N ASP A 288 -15.09 13.93 13.74
CA ASP A 288 -16.41 14.24 13.21
C ASP A 288 -16.33 14.58 11.72
N THR A 289 -16.95 13.74 10.92
CA THR A 289 -17.05 13.88 9.44
C THR A 289 -18.36 14.48 8.98
N ASN A 290 -19.23 14.92 9.88
CA ASN A 290 -20.50 15.54 9.52
C ASN A 290 -20.24 16.90 8.85
N LEU A 291 -20.67 17.02 7.60
CA LEU A 291 -20.45 18.23 6.80
C LEU A 291 -21.01 19.49 7.44
N ASN A 292 -22.18 19.42 8.10
CA ASN A 292 -22.79 20.56 8.76
C ASN A 292 -21.89 21.05 9.93
N THR A 293 -21.40 20.15 10.76
CA THR A 293 -20.50 20.47 11.86
C THR A 293 -19.16 21.01 11.36
N LEU A 294 -18.65 20.47 10.26
CA LEU A 294 -17.40 20.95 9.62
C LEU A 294 -17.57 22.38 9.09
N VAL A 295 -18.70 22.70 8.44
CA VAL A 295 -19.00 24.07 7.95
C VAL A 295 -19.09 25.06 9.09
N GLU A 296 -19.79 24.72 10.17
CA GLU A 296 -19.89 25.58 11.35
C GLU A 296 -18.53 25.81 12.02
N ARG A 297 -17.71 24.77 12.12
CA ARG A 297 -16.36 24.85 12.68
C ARG A 297 -15.46 25.77 11.83
N ASN A 298 -15.49 25.63 10.52
CA ASN A 298 -14.74 26.49 9.62
C ASN A 298 -15.17 27.94 9.71
N LYS A 299 -16.47 28.21 9.83
CA LYS A 299 -16.99 29.58 10.09
C LYS A 299 -16.45 30.14 11.40
N ARG A 300 -16.44 29.37 12.49
CA ARG A 300 -15.90 29.81 13.80
C ARG A 300 -14.41 30.09 13.74
N ARG A 301 -13.61 29.29 13.03
CA ARG A 301 -12.18 29.51 12.83
C ARG A 301 -11.88 30.78 12.02
N GLN A 302 -12.68 31.07 10.98
CA GLN A 302 -12.55 32.29 10.21
C GLN A 302 -12.85 33.54 11.05
N VAL A 303 -13.89 33.51 11.86
CA VAL A 303 -14.24 34.63 12.76
C VAL A 303 -13.16 34.85 13.82
N SER A 304 -12.52 33.80 14.32
CA SER A 304 -11.42 33.92 15.32
C SER A 304 -10.14 34.53 14.72
N ASN A 305 -9.88 34.32 13.44
CA ASN A 305 -8.69 34.88 12.75
C ASN A 305 -8.87 36.36 12.34
N TYR A 306 -10.06 36.91 12.40
CA TYR A 306 -10.32 38.33 12.12
C TYR A 306 -10.30 39.23 13.38
N ASN A 307 -10.11 38.62 14.56
CA ASN A 307 -10.09 39.37 15.84
C ASN A 307 -8.68 39.51 16.46
N TYR A 308 -7.63 39.44 15.63
CA TYR A 308 -6.24 39.78 16.01
C TYR A 308 -5.67 40.83 15.07
#